data_ef07b8c3b1464ed8a6d7cdc3e046cb27
#
_entry.id   ef07b8c3b1464ed8a6d7cdc3e046cb27
#
_cell.length_a   1.000
_cell.length_b   1.000
_cell.length_c   1.000
_cell.angle_alpha   90.00
_cell.angle_beta   90.00
_cell.angle_gamma   90.00
#
_symmetry.space_group_name_H-M   'P 1'
#
loop_
_entity.id
_entity.type
_entity.pdbx_description
1 polymer ?
#
loop_
_entity_poly.entity_id
_entity_poly.type
_entity_poly.pdbx_seq_one_letter_code
_entity_poly.pdbx_strand_id
1 'polypeptide(L)' 'MAVFTSSAMALRRKLIVNGLRKSGAVSPETAKTLAEAGVELPDAFPEYTEKLAFYEIINRTEDGRYWIGDSE' A
#
# COMPACT_ATOMS: atom_id res chain seq x y z
N MET A 1 -7.82 19.67 15.90
CA MET A 1 -8.37 18.82 14.97
C MET A 1 -7.37 17.90 14.37
N ALA A 2 -7.56 16.69 14.63
CA ALA A 2 -6.63 15.69 14.16
C ALA A 2 -6.79 15.41 12.69
N VAL A 3 -7.81 15.96 12.10
CA VAL A 3 -8.09 15.65 10.72
C VAL A 3 -6.99 16.09 9.77
N PHE A 4 -6.21 17.07 10.17
CA PHE A 4 -5.19 17.57 9.26
C PHE A 4 -4.11 16.56 9.02
N THR A 5 -3.62 15.94 10.08
CA THR A 5 -2.61 14.93 9.90
C THR A 5 -3.16 13.74 9.19
N SER A 6 -4.42 13.43 9.44
CA SER A 6 -5.05 12.29 8.78
C SER A 6 -5.15 12.45 7.29
N SER A 7 -5.27 13.69 6.81
CA SER A 7 -5.46 13.91 5.39
C SER A 7 -4.30 13.43 4.56
N ALA A 8 -3.09 13.79 4.96
CA ALA A 8 -1.92 13.40 4.20
C ALA A 8 -1.75 11.90 4.21
N MET A 9 -1.97 11.28 5.36
CA MET A 9 -1.80 9.83 5.45
C MET A 9 -2.90 9.12 4.69
N ALA A 10 -4.11 9.67 4.71
CA ALA A 10 -5.20 9.06 3.95
C ALA A 10 -4.91 9.11 2.45
N LEU A 11 -4.31 10.18 1.98
CA LEU A 11 -3.95 10.28 0.59
C LEU A 11 -2.86 9.27 0.24
N ARG A 12 -1.86 9.13 1.10
CA ARG A 12 -0.80 8.16 0.87
C ARG A 12 -1.37 6.75 0.81
N ARG A 13 -2.26 6.42 1.74
CA ARG A 13 -2.90 5.12 1.74
C ARG A 13 -3.63 4.86 0.44
N LYS A 14 -4.35 5.87 -0.03
CA LYS A 14 -5.11 5.74 -1.26
C LYS A 14 -4.19 5.51 -2.44
N LEU A 15 -3.06 6.21 -2.50
CA LEU A 15 -2.11 6.02 -3.58
C LEU A 15 -1.58 4.60 -3.60
N ILE A 16 -1.24 4.07 -2.43
CA ILE A 16 -0.70 2.71 -2.35
C ILE A 16 -1.76 1.69 -2.74
N VAL A 17 -2.94 1.79 -2.15
CA VAL A 17 -4.00 0.82 -2.40
C VAL A 17 -4.42 0.86 -3.87
N ASN A 18 -4.61 2.05 -4.41
CA ASN A 18 -5.01 2.16 -5.80
C ASN A 18 -3.92 1.67 -6.75
N GLY A 19 -2.67 1.96 -6.42
CA GLY A 19 -1.57 1.49 -7.24
C GLY A 19 -1.52 -0.03 -7.30
N LEU A 20 -1.67 -0.67 -6.15
CA LEU A 20 -1.67 -2.12 -6.10
C LEU A 20 -2.86 -2.68 -6.86
N ARG A 21 -4.02 -2.09 -6.66
CA ARG A 21 -5.22 -2.59 -7.33
C ARG A 21 -5.10 -2.44 -8.85
N LYS A 22 -4.67 -1.29 -9.31
CA LYS A 22 -4.57 -1.05 -10.75
C LYS A 22 -3.53 -1.93 -11.40
N SER A 23 -2.49 -2.26 -10.67
CA SER A 23 -1.42 -3.10 -11.22
C SER A 23 -1.76 -4.58 -11.13
N GLY A 24 -2.88 -4.94 -10.53
CA GLY A 24 -3.28 -6.33 -10.44
C GLY A 24 -2.67 -7.06 -9.27
N ALA A 25 -2.12 -6.35 -8.30
CA ALA A 25 -1.49 -6.99 -7.14
C ALA A 25 -2.56 -7.31 -6.12
N VAL A 26 -3.35 -8.33 -6.40
CA VAL A 26 -4.53 -8.67 -5.59
C VAL A 26 -4.42 -10.03 -4.93
N SER A 27 -3.26 -10.66 -5.04
CA SER A 27 -3.01 -11.96 -4.42
C SER A 27 -1.52 -12.08 -4.16
N PRO A 28 -1.11 -13.04 -3.34
CA PRO A 28 0.32 -13.23 -3.11
C PRO A 28 1.09 -13.51 -4.41
N GLU A 29 0.44 -14.19 -5.34
CA GLU A 29 1.09 -14.54 -6.60
C GLU A 29 1.28 -13.35 -7.51
N THR A 30 0.47 -12.31 -7.35
CA THR A 30 0.58 -11.14 -8.20
C THR A 30 1.13 -9.95 -7.43
N ALA A 31 1.67 -10.18 -6.25
CA ALA A 31 2.20 -9.10 -5.42
C ALA A 31 3.29 -8.32 -6.15
N LYS A 32 3.38 -7.04 -5.85
CA LYS A 32 4.35 -6.15 -6.49
C LYS A 32 4.99 -5.26 -5.45
N THR A 33 6.20 -4.80 -5.75
CA THR A 33 6.76 -3.73 -4.93
C THR A 33 5.97 -2.45 -5.23
N LEU A 34 6.09 -1.48 -4.35
CA LEU A 34 5.38 -0.23 -4.58
C LEU A 34 5.85 0.44 -5.86
N ALA A 35 7.13 0.32 -6.17
CA ALA A 35 7.64 0.88 -7.42
C ALA A 35 7.02 0.20 -8.62
N GLU A 36 6.93 -1.11 -8.58
CA GLU A 36 6.32 -1.87 -9.67
C GLU A 36 4.84 -1.54 -9.81
N ALA A 37 4.21 -1.20 -8.72
CA ALA A 37 2.80 -0.85 -8.73
C ALA A 37 2.55 0.58 -9.19
N GLY A 38 3.61 1.32 -9.48
CA GLY A 38 3.45 2.67 -9.97
C GLY A 38 3.17 3.70 -8.89
N VAL A 39 3.47 3.37 -7.64
CA VAL A 39 3.25 4.30 -6.55
C VAL A 39 4.37 5.34 -6.58
N GLU A 40 3.98 6.61 -6.58
CA GLU A 40 4.97 7.68 -6.57
C GLU A 40 5.73 7.67 -5.25
N LEU A 41 7.01 7.96 -5.32
CA LEU A 41 7.87 7.99 -4.15
C LEU A 41 7.70 6.71 -3.34
N PRO A 42 8.03 5.58 -3.97
CA PRO A 42 7.73 4.29 -3.32
C PRO A 42 8.44 4.10 -1.99
N ASP A 43 9.57 4.75 -1.81
CA ASP A 43 10.33 4.61 -0.57
C ASP A 43 9.98 5.64 0.49
N ALA A 44 9.02 6.51 0.20
CA ALA A 44 8.63 7.53 1.16
C ALA A 44 7.76 6.92 2.25
N PHE A 45 7.88 7.48 3.43
CA PHE A 45 7.04 7.09 4.57
C PHE A 45 7.08 5.60 4.85
N PRO A 46 8.28 5.03 5.01
CA PRO A 46 8.36 3.58 5.20
C PRO A 46 7.65 3.11 6.46
N GLU A 47 7.64 3.92 7.50
CA GLU A 47 6.96 3.53 8.73
C GLU A 47 5.46 3.46 8.54
N TYR A 48 4.93 4.34 7.72
CA TYR A 48 3.51 4.30 7.46
C TYR A 48 3.15 3.09 6.62
N THR A 49 4.00 2.75 5.65
CA THR A 49 3.79 1.54 4.85
C THR A 49 3.81 0.31 5.74
N GLU A 50 4.72 0.28 6.71
CA GLU A 50 4.78 -0.81 7.67
C GLU A 50 3.49 -0.92 8.47
N LYS A 51 2.92 0.22 8.85
CA LYS A 51 1.66 0.20 9.58
C LYS A 51 0.52 -0.33 8.74
N LEU A 52 0.48 0.03 7.46
CA LEU A 52 -0.56 -0.50 6.59
C LEU A 52 -0.49 -2.01 6.53
N ALA A 53 0.73 -2.54 6.46
CA ALA A 53 0.91 -4.00 6.44
C ALA A 53 0.56 -4.61 7.79
N PHE A 54 0.94 -3.95 8.87
CA PHE A 54 0.66 -4.46 10.20
C PHE A 54 -0.83 -4.58 10.45
N TYR A 55 -1.60 -3.60 9.99
CA TYR A 55 -3.06 -3.63 10.17
C TYR A 55 -3.76 -4.34 9.03
N GLU A 56 -2.99 -4.94 8.13
CA GLU A 56 -3.53 -5.76 7.05
C GLU A 56 -4.39 -4.97 6.06
N ILE A 57 -4.15 -3.67 5.98
CA ILE A 57 -4.75 -2.88 4.93
C ILE A 57 -4.11 -3.26 3.60
N ILE A 58 -2.81 -3.52 3.61
CA ILE A 58 -2.13 -4.18 2.52
C ILE A 58 -1.44 -5.41 3.11
N ASN A 59 -1.08 -6.34 2.27
CA ASN A 59 -0.44 -7.57 2.71
C ASN A 59 0.96 -7.62 2.14
N ARG A 60 1.90 -8.17 2.91
CA ARG A 60 3.29 -8.22 2.51
C ARG A 60 3.71 -9.67 2.30
N THR A 61 4.45 -9.93 1.23
CA THR A 61 5.03 -11.24 1.01
C THR A 61 6.41 -11.30 1.65
N GLU A 62 6.97 -12.50 1.72
CA GLU A 62 8.27 -12.68 2.34
C GLU A 62 9.38 -11.94 1.60
N ASP A 63 9.22 -11.77 0.31
CA ASP A 63 10.25 -11.10 -0.48
C ASP A 63 10.02 -9.60 -0.60
N GLY A 64 9.13 -9.05 0.22
CA GLY A 64 8.98 -7.61 0.27
C GLY A 64 8.05 -7.02 -0.77
N ARG A 65 7.17 -7.82 -1.33
CA ARG A 65 6.17 -7.32 -2.25
C ARG A 65 4.87 -7.15 -1.51
N TYR A 66 3.93 -6.45 -2.12
CA TYR A 66 2.67 -6.13 -1.47
C TYR A 66 1.50 -6.49 -2.37
N TRP A 67 0.39 -6.79 -1.76
CA TRP A 67 -0.85 -7.05 -2.50
C TRP A 67 -2.02 -6.66 -1.61
N ILE A 68 -3.19 -6.49 -2.22
CA ILE A 68 -4.39 -6.17 -1.47
C ILE A 68 -5.42 -7.23 -1.78
N GLY A 69 -6.24 -7.52 -0.77
CA GLY A 69 -7.36 -8.38 -1.00
C GLY A 69 -8.40 -7.63 -1.81
N ASP A 70 -9.26 -8.37 -2.49
CA ASP A 70 -10.26 -7.70 -3.23
C ASP A 70 -11.61 -7.88 -2.60
N SER A 71 -11.63 -7.85 -1.34
CA SER A 71 -12.83 -8.10 -0.62
C SER A 71 -13.75 -6.90 -0.58
N GLU A 72 -13.37 -5.81 -1.06
CA GLU A 72 -14.21 -4.72 -0.99
C GLU A 72 -14.85 -4.38 -2.18
#